data_549e1c42c40254ab32d62e968b53f1fa
#
_entry.id   549e1c42c40254ab32d62e968b53f1fa
#
_cell.length_a   1.000
_cell.length_b   1.000
_cell.length_c   1.000
_cell.angle_alpha   90.00
_cell.angle_beta   90.00
_cell.angle_gamma   90.00
#
_symmetry.space_group_name_H-M   'P 1'
#
loop_
_entity.id
_entity.type
_entity.pdbx_description
1 polymer ?
#
loop_
_entity_poly.entity_id
_entity_poly.type
_entity_poly.pdbx_seq_one_letter_code
_entity_poly.pdbx_strand_id
1 'polypeptide(L)'
;MWAPAGRRLPSWLMSGSEPPGPKDAHAPLRAALLREPWIVIEVPEPIRSEVLAVRRIVSRVEARTPVGIGSVGPLPPQNLDEVRRVLDQVADETAVIIGRFAAIRRFPQTRYVYLAPDDEMATSLLILQDRLVEAGLRLLPDVYQSTPHAVIGRVPPEVELEVAARARHLVPSPVFRMTTMALWMLGEGEASCLHRVAFTGVL
;
A
#
# COMPACT_ATOMS: atom_id res chain seq x y z
N MET A 1 -19.57 -27.57 1.57
CA MET A 1 -18.99 -27.28 2.89
C MET A 1 -17.48 -27.37 2.73
N TRP A 2 -16.82 -26.24 2.43
CA TRP A 2 -15.39 -26.18 2.14
C TRP A 2 -14.68 -25.67 3.40
N ALA A 3 -13.83 -26.49 4.00
CA ALA A 3 -12.98 -26.09 5.10
C ALA A 3 -11.76 -25.36 4.51
N PRO A 4 -11.38 -24.15 5.00
CA PRO A 4 -10.16 -23.52 4.57
C PRO A 4 -8.95 -24.33 5.05
N ALA A 5 -8.05 -24.65 4.12
CA ALA A 5 -6.79 -25.31 4.42
C ALA A 5 -6.03 -24.50 5.47
N GLY A 6 -5.74 -25.13 6.61
CA GLY A 6 -5.06 -24.51 7.73
C GLY A 6 -3.70 -23.95 7.32
N ARG A 7 -3.55 -22.63 7.31
CA ARG A 7 -2.26 -21.96 7.17
C ARG A 7 -1.40 -22.40 8.35
N ARG A 8 -0.26 -23.03 8.09
CA ARG A 8 0.75 -23.31 9.11
C ARG A 8 1.29 -21.99 9.63
N LEU A 9 1.18 -21.81 10.94
CA LEU A 9 1.83 -20.67 11.59
C LEU A 9 3.35 -20.72 11.36
N PRO A 10 4.02 -19.58 11.16
CA PRO A 10 5.47 -19.53 10.99
C PRO A 10 6.19 -20.17 12.18
N SER A 11 7.27 -20.90 11.90
CA SER A 11 8.00 -21.71 12.89
C SER A 11 8.54 -20.93 14.10
N TRP A 12 8.77 -19.63 13.96
CA TRP A 12 9.23 -18.77 15.05
C TRP A 12 8.17 -18.54 16.15
N LEU A 13 6.86 -18.65 15.82
CA LEU A 13 5.77 -18.61 16.80
C LEU A 13 5.80 -19.82 17.75
N MET A 14 6.43 -20.92 17.34
CA MET A 14 6.53 -22.15 18.13
C MET A 14 7.84 -22.25 18.90
N SER A 15 8.86 -21.42 18.58
CA SER A 15 10.20 -21.52 19.15
C SER A 15 10.49 -20.49 20.26
N GLY A 16 9.56 -19.60 20.60
CA GLY A 16 9.80 -18.55 21.59
C GLY A 16 10.90 -17.55 21.21
N SER A 17 11.38 -17.59 19.96
CA SER A 17 12.33 -16.62 19.42
C SER A 17 11.63 -15.27 19.27
N GLU A 18 12.26 -14.20 19.72
CA GLU A 18 11.78 -12.85 19.48
C GLU A 18 11.52 -12.66 17.97
N PRO A 19 10.37 -12.05 17.61
CA PRO A 19 10.13 -11.71 16.22
C PRO A 19 11.28 -10.84 15.72
N PRO A 20 11.69 -10.96 14.45
CA PRO A 20 12.74 -10.12 13.87
C PRO A 20 12.45 -8.66 14.21
N GLY A 21 13.41 -7.99 14.80
CA GLY A 21 13.26 -6.66 15.37
C GLY A 21 12.79 -5.65 14.33
N PRO A 22 12.32 -4.47 14.76
CA PRO A 22 11.65 -3.47 13.90
C PRO A 22 12.48 -2.96 12.72
N LYS A 23 13.70 -3.43 12.54
CA LYS A 23 14.57 -3.07 11.41
C LYS A 23 14.04 -3.53 10.06
N ASP A 24 13.28 -4.62 10.01
CA ASP A 24 12.78 -5.22 8.77
C ASP A 24 11.33 -4.79 8.43
N ALA A 25 10.61 -4.21 9.39
CA ALA A 25 9.29 -3.61 9.15
C ALA A 25 9.33 -2.39 8.20
N HIS A 26 10.51 -1.93 7.85
CA HIS A 26 10.75 -0.70 7.07
C HIS A 26 11.33 -0.96 5.68
N ALA A 27 11.28 -2.20 5.20
CA ALA A 27 11.63 -2.56 3.85
C ALA A 27 11.04 -1.60 2.80
N PRO A 28 9.78 -1.12 2.89
CA PRO A 28 9.21 -0.21 1.89
C PRO A 28 10.00 1.08 1.68
N LEU A 29 10.61 1.63 2.72
CA LEU A 29 11.34 2.90 2.60
C LEU A 29 12.83 2.71 2.27
N ARG A 30 13.41 1.56 2.60
CA ARG A 30 14.73 1.17 2.07
C ARG A 30 14.64 0.82 0.59
N ALA A 31 13.52 0.28 0.14
CA ALA A 31 13.27 -0.01 -1.26
C ALA A 31 13.27 1.24 -2.15
N ALA A 32 12.84 2.39 -1.62
CA ALA A 32 12.95 3.67 -2.32
C ALA A 32 14.41 4.04 -2.69
N LEU A 33 15.39 3.42 -2.05
CA LEU A 33 16.82 3.57 -2.36
C LEU A 33 17.30 2.62 -3.47
N LEU A 34 16.56 1.57 -3.81
CA LEU A 34 17.05 0.46 -4.64
C LEU A 34 16.42 0.34 -6.04
N ARG A 35 15.61 1.28 -6.49
CA ARG A 35 14.87 1.20 -7.76
C ARG A 35 14.07 -0.09 -7.88
N GLU A 36 13.07 -0.24 -7.05
CA GLU A 36 12.22 -1.42 -7.02
C GLU A 36 10.83 -1.14 -7.60
N PRO A 37 10.26 -2.11 -8.33
CA PRO A 37 8.91 -1.96 -8.87
C PRO A 37 7.85 -2.18 -7.79
N TRP A 38 6.82 -1.33 -7.81
CA TRP A 38 5.67 -1.36 -6.91
C TRP A 38 4.37 -1.23 -7.70
N ILE A 39 3.37 -1.98 -7.30
CA ILE A 39 2.00 -1.77 -7.76
C ILE A 39 1.30 -0.86 -6.74
N VAL A 40 0.69 0.20 -7.24
CA VAL A 40 0.03 1.23 -6.43
C VAL A 40 -1.41 1.38 -6.93
N ILE A 41 -2.38 1.19 -6.05
CA ILE A 41 -3.77 1.55 -6.31
C ILE A 41 -3.89 3.04 -5.98
N GLU A 42 -4.10 3.87 -6.99
CA GLU A 42 -3.96 5.31 -6.87
C GLU A 42 -5.13 5.96 -6.16
N VAL A 43 -4.81 6.78 -5.16
CA VAL A 43 -5.79 7.63 -4.48
C VAL A 43 -6.11 8.83 -5.38
N PRO A 44 -7.39 9.14 -5.65
CA PRO A 44 -7.78 10.22 -6.55
C PRO A 44 -7.66 11.61 -5.91
N GLU A 45 -7.72 12.65 -6.74
CA GLU A 45 -7.95 14.01 -6.27
C GLU A 45 -9.37 14.21 -5.72
N PRO A 46 -9.58 15.09 -4.76
CA PRO A 46 -8.60 15.96 -4.10
C PRO A 46 -7.83 15.27 -2.97
N ILE A 47 -8.21 14.06 -2.56
CA ILE A 47 -7.65 13.35 -1.39
C ILE A 47 -6.13 13.17 -1.53
N ARG A 48 -5.66 12.87 -2.75
CA ARG A 48 -4.23 12.72 -3.03
C ARG A 48 -3.44 13.98 -2.66
N SER A 49 -3.92 15.15 -3.08
CA SER A 49 -3.28 16.44 -2.79
C SER A 49 -3.22 16.74 -1.30
N GLU A 50 -4.26 16.39 -0.56
CA GLU A 50 -4.32 16.55 0.89
C GLU A 50 -3.34 15.64 1.62
N VAL A 51 -3.24 14.37 1.22
CA VAL A 51 -2.24 13.42 1.75
C VAL A 51 -0.82 13.93 1.47
N LEU A 52 -0.56 14.41 0.25
CA LEU A 52 0.75 14.99 -0.10
C LEU A 52 1.07 16.23 0.74
N ALA A 53 0.09 17.05 1.07
CA ALA A 53 0.29 18.20 1.95
C ALA A 53 0.77 17.78 3.35
N VAL A 54 0.21 16.70 3.90
CA VAL A 54 0.66 16.13 5.18
C VAL A 54 2.05 15.50 5.05
N ARG A 55 2.32 14.76 3.98
CA ARG A 55 3.63 14.15 3.73
C ARG A 55 4.76 15.18 3.64
N ARG A 56 4.51 16.38 3.09
CA ARG A 56 5.50 17.48 3.02
C ARG A 56 5.96 17.95 4.40
N ILE A 57 5.10 17.88 5.42
CA ILE A 57 5.45 18.18 6.81
C ILE A 57 6.42 17.12 7.35
N VAL A 58 6.21 15.85 6.98
CA VAL A 58 7.05 14.73 7.43
C VAL A 58 8.42 14.76 6.75
N SER A 59 8.45 14.76 5.44
CA SER A 59 9.68 14.88 4.66
C SER A 59 9.43 15.15 3.17
N ARG A 60 10.44 15.75 2.50
CA ARG A 60 10.39 15.96 1.05
C ARG A 60 10.44 14.62 0.27
N VAL A 61 11.06 13.59 0.83
CA VAL A 61 11.16 12.26 0.21
C VAL A 61 9.79 11.59 0.18
N GLU A 62 9.10 11.59 1.31
CA GLU A 62 7.75 11.03 1.41
C GLU A 62 6.76 11.71 0.45
N ALA A 63 6.92 13.01 0.23
CA ALA A 63 6.07 13.76 -0.69
C ALA A 63 6.30 13.43 -2.17
N ARG A 64 7.38 12.73 -2.53
CA ARG A 64 7.69 12.34 -3.92
C ARG A 64 7.17 10.96 -4.27
N THR A 65 6.82 10.14 -3.29
CA THR A 65 6.27 8.81 -3.54
C THR A 65 4.80 8.89 -3.95
N PRO A 66 4.31 8.00 -4.82
CA PRO A 66 2.91 8.00 -5.21
C PRO A 66 2.02 7.81 -3.98
N VAL A 67 0.86 8.47 -3.97
CA VAL A 67 -0.16 8.25 -2.96
C VAL A 67 -1.04 7.10 -3.40
N GLY A 68 -0.88 5.99 -2.75
CA GLY A 68 -1.69 4.79 -3.00
C GLY A 68 -2.11 4.12 -1.71
N ILE A 69 -3.05 3.20 -1.85
CA ILE A 69 -3.55 2.37 -0.78
C ILE A 69 -3.53 0.91 -1.23
N GLY A 70 -3.27 -0.02 -0.29
CA GLY A 70 -3.17 -1.42 -0.66
C GLY A 70 -2.05 -1.72 -1.66
N SER A 71 -1.01 -0.87 -1.67
CA SER A 71 0.15 -1.04 -2.55
C SER A 71 0.83 -2.38 -2.31
N VAL A 72 1.29 -2.99 -3.40
CA VAL A 72 1.96 -4.29 -3.40
C VAL A 72 3.41 -4.10 -3.84
N GLY A 73 4.32 -4.49 -2.99
CA GLY A 73 5.76 -4.41 -3.29
C GLY A 73 6.63 -4.28 -2.04
N PRO A 74 7.96 -4.23 -2.22
CA PRO A 74 8.63 -4.30 -3.53
C PRO A 74 8.37 -5.64 -4.21
N LEU A 75 8.29 -5.64 -5.54
CA LEU A 75 8.13 -6.88 -6.28
C LEU A 75 9.49 -7.60 -6.37
N PRO A 76 9.52 -8.95 -6.24
CA PRO A 76 10.73 -9.71 -6.50
C PRO A 76 11.14 -9.57 -7.98
N PRO A 77 12.39 -9.88 -8.33
CA PRO A 77 12.82 -9.90 -9.72
C PRO A 77 11.90 -10.77 -10.58
N GLN A 78 11.23 -10.14 -11.53
CA GLN A 78 10.34 -10.79 -12.48
C GLN A 78 10.23 -9.94 -13.75
N ASN A 79 9.70 -10.54 -14.82
CA ASN A 79 9.58 -9.86 -16.10
C ASN A 79 8.50 -8.74 -16.01
N LEU A 80 8.89 -7.50 -16.24
CA LEU A 80 7.98 -6.36 -16.14
C LEU A 80 6.89 -6.35 -17.23
N ASP A 81 7.12 -6.98 -18.38
CA ASP A 81 6.08 -7.10 -19.43
C ASP A 81 5.01 -8.11 -19.02
N GLU A 82 5.39 -9.18 -18.28
CA GLU A 82 4.43 -10.07 -17.66
C GLU A 82 3.63 -9.36 -16.55
N VAL A 83 4.31 -8.55 -15.74
CA VAL A 83 3.62 -7.74 -14.72
C VAL A 83 2.58 -6.82 -15.37
N ARG A 84 2.96 -6.10 -16.45
CA ARG A 84 2.02 -5.23 -17.19
C ARG A 84 0.81 -6.02 -17.70
N ARG A 85 1.02 -7.17 -18.33
CA ARG A 85 -0.05 -8.04 -18.82
C ARG A 85 -0.99 -8.51 -17.69
N VAL A 86 -0.45 -8.87 -16.54
CA VAL A 86 -1.25 -9.23 -15.36
C VAL A 86 -2.08 -8.04 -14.88
N LEU A 87 -1.49 -6.83 -14.83
CA LEU A 87 -2.23 -5.64 -14.44
C LEU A 87 -3.38 -5.34 -15.39
N ASP A 88 -3.15 -5.42 -16.70
CA ASP A 88 -4.19 -5.21 -17.73
C ASP A 88 -5.33 -6.22 -17.54
N GLN A 89 -5.01 -7.51 -17.46
CA GLN A 89 -6.00 -8.57 -17.26
C GLN A 89 -6.82 -8.37 -16.00
N VAL A 90 -6.17 -8.12 -14.85
CA VAL A 90 -6.87 -7.98 -13.57
C VAL A 90 -7.69 -6.69 -13.52
N ALA A 91 -7.22 -5.61 -14.17
CA ALA A 91 -7.96 -4.36 -14.23
C ALA A 91 -9.26 -4.49 -15.04
N ASP A 92 -9.23 -5.25 -16.14
CA ASP A 92 -10.42 -5.50 -16.97
C ASP A 92 -11.52 -6.26 -16.21
N GLU A 93 -11.15 -7.06 -15.21
CA GLU A 93 -12.06 -7.84 -14.38
C GLU A 93 -12.41 -7.13 -13.05
N THR A 94 -11.76 -6.01 -12.74
CA THR A 94 -11.91 -5.32 -11.45
C THR A 94 -12.86 -4.14 -11.59
N ALA A 95 -13.94 -4.17 -10.82
CA ALA A 95 -14.82 -3.01 -10.67
C ALA A 95 -14.13 -1.88 -9.90
N VAL A 96 -14.62 -0.66 -10.07
CA VAL A 96 -14.17 0.51 -9.31
C VAL A 96 -14.27 0.23 -7.82
N ILE A 97 -13.18 0.44 -7.08
CA ILE A 97 -13.15 0.27 -5.63
C ILE A 97 -13.61 1.57 -4.98
N ILE A 98 -14.61 1.48 -4.12
CA ILE A 98 -15.24 2.62 -3.43
C ILE A 98 -14.98 2.50 -1.95
N GLY A 99 -14.69 3.61 -1.29
CA GLY A 99 -14.54 3.65 0.16
C GLY A 99 -13.98 4.98 0.65
N ARG A 100 -13.47 5.01 1.87
CA ARG A 100 -12.92 6.20 2.51
C ARG A 100 -11.81 5.83 3.48
N PHE A 101 -10.99 6.80 3.84
CA PHE A 101 -10.12 6.67 5.01
C PHE A 101 -10.97 6.82 6.28
N ALA A 102 -10.94 5.80 7.12
CA ALA A 102 -11.72 5.75 8.36
C ALA A 102 -10.92 6.18 9.59
N ALA A 103 -9.61 5.95 9.61
CA ALA A 103 -8.77 6.24 10.76
C ALA A 103 -7.32 6.59 10.39
N ILE A 104 -6.67 7.34 11.29
CA ILE A 104 -5.20 7.45 11.32
C ILE A 104 -4.70 6.40 12.29
N ARG A 105 -3.71 5.64 11.88
CA ARG A 105 -3.09 4.61 12.69
C ARG A 105 -1.57 4.69 12.63
N ARG A 106 -0.92 4.02 13.56
CA ARG A 106 0.54 3.86 13.62
C ARG A 106 0.87 2.36 13.60
N PHE A 107 1.88 1.98 12.86
CA PHE A 107 2.39 0.62 12.96
C PHE A 107 3.00 0.39 14.34
N PRO A 108 2.67 -0.74 15.00
CA PRO A 108 3.21 -1.06 16.31
C PRO A 108 4.74 -0.92 16.36
N GLN A 109 5.26 -0.39 17.46
CA GLN A 109 6.70 -0.22 17.71
C GLN A 109 7.46 0.65 16.68
N THR A 110 6.75 1.37 15.83
CA THR A 110 7.34 2.23 14.81
C THR A 110 6.83 3.66 14.93
N ARG A 111 7.43 4.58 14.18
CA ARG A 111 6.94 5.95 14.02
C ARG A 111 6.20 6.15 12.69
N TYR A 112 5.96 5.07 11.94
CA TYR A 112 5.20 5.16 10.70
C TYR A 112 3.73 5.33 10.97
N VAL A 113 3.19 6.43 10.43
CA VAL A 113 1.77 6.79 10.49
C VAL A 113 1.15 6.52 9.13
N TYR A 114 -0.06 6.02 9.13
CA TYR A 114 -0.81 5.69 7.92
C TYR A 114 -2.30 5.99 8.07
N LEU A 115 -2.97 6.14 6.93
CA LEU A 115 -4.41 6.21 6.82
C LEU A 115 -4.94 4.80 6.58
N ALA A 116 -5.85 4.36 7.46
CA ALA A 116 -6.53 3.09 7.33
C ALA A 116 -7.85 3.27 6.55
N PRO A 117 -8.14 2.41 5.57
CA PRO A 117 -9.44 2.38 4.91
C PRO A 117 -10.55 1.92 5.86
N ASP A 118 -11.80 2.11 5.46
CA ASP A 118 -12.91 1.37 6.04
C ASP A 118 -12.87 -0.12 5.67
N ASP A 119 -13.67 -0.93 6.35
CA ASP A 119 -13.62 -2.39 6.21
C ASP A 119 -14.01 -2.87 4.81
N GLU A 120 -14.93 -2.18 4.15
CA GLU A 120 -15.39 -2.51 2.81
C GLU A 120 -14.29 -2.29 1.77
N MET A 121 -13.65 -1.13 1.82
CA MET A 121 -12.50 -0.84 0.95
C MET A 121 -11.33 -1.79 1.25
N ALA A 122 -11.04 -2.06 2.53
CA ALA A 122 -9.98 -2.98 2.92
C ALA A 122 -10.22 -4.38 2.33
N THR A 123 -11.44 -4.88 2.40
CA THR A 123 -11.83 -6.17 1.83
C THR A 123 -11.65 -6.19 0.31
N SER A 124 -12.10 -5.15 -0.38
CA SER A 124 -11.96 -5.03 -1.84
C SER A 124 -10.49 -5.00 -2.29
N LEU A 125 -9.62 -4.33 -1.54
CA LEU A 125 -8.18 -4.27 -1.81
C LEU A 125 -7.50 -5.62 -1.58
N LEU A 126 -7.89 -6.37 -0.57
CA LEU A 126 -7.37 -7.72 -0.33
C LEU A 126 -7.78 -8.69 -1.45
N ILE A 127 -9.05 -8.62 -1.89
CA ILE A 127 -9.51 -9.41 -3.04
C ILE A 127 -8.71 -9.06 -4.30
N LEU A 128 -8.43 -7.78 -4.54
CA LEU A 128 -7.59 -7.37 -5.67
C LEU A 128 -6.17 -7.95 -5.58
N GLN A 129 -5.56 -7.95 -4.39
CA GLN A 129 -4.23 -8.55 -4.20
C GLN A 129 -4.25 -10.06 -4.49
N ASP A 130 -5.27 -10.79 -4.01
CA ASP A 130 -5.42 -12.21 -4.28
C ASP A 130 -5.57 -12.48 -5.79
N ARG A 131 -6.36 -11.69 -6.51
CA ARG A 131 -6.51 -11.78 -7.97
C ARG A 131 -5.18 -11.54 -8.73
N LEU A 132 -4.39 -10.57 -8.29
CA LEU A 132 -3.05 -10.33 -8.87
C LEU A 132 -2.14 -11.55 -8.74
N VAL A 133 -2.17 -12.22 -7.58
CA VAL A 133 -1.40 -13.45 -7.34
C VAL A 133 -1.93 -14.61 -8.19
N GLU A 134 -3.26 -14.80 -8.25
CA GLU A 134 -3.90 -15.83 -9.07
C GLU A 134 -3.61 -15.65 -10.56
N ALA A 135 -3.51 -14.41 -11.03
CA ALA A 135 -3.12 -14.07 -12.40
C ALA A 135 -1.61 -14.26 -12.69
N GLY A 136 -0.81 -14.65 -11.69
CA GLY A 136 0.60 -15.00 -11.84
C GLY A 136 1.60 -13.97 -11.32
N LEU A 137 1.16 -12.90 -10.65
CA LEU A 137 2.07 -11.96 -9.99
C LEU A 137 2.80 -12.65 -8.84
N ARG A 138 4.12 -12.57 -8.84
CA ARG A 138 4.93 -13.04 -7.71
C ARG A 138 5.11 -11.92 -6.70
N LEU A 139 4.87 -12.22 -5.43
CA LEU A 139 5.07 -11.33 -4.30
C LEU A 139 6.21 -11.84 -3.42
N LEU A 140 6.90 -10.93 -2.75
CA LEU A 140 7.76 -11.33 -1.64
C LEU A 140 6.90 -11.88 -0.50
N PRO A 141 7.38 -12.89 0.23
CA PRO A 141 6.69 -13.37 1.41
C PRO A 141 6.44 -12.19 2.37
N ASP A 142 5.17 -11.91 2.65
CA ASP A 142 4.82 -10.88 3.61
C ASP A 142 5.05 -11.43 5.01
N VAL A 143 5.98 -10.82 5.74
CA VAL A 143 6.26 -11.15 7.14
C VAL A 143 5.12 -10.61 8.03
N TYR A 144 4.39 -9.62 7.55
CA TYR A 144 3.25 -9.01 8.21
C TYR A 144 1.97 -9.32 7.44
N GLN A 145 0.90 -9.57 8.14
CA GLN A 145 -0.42 -9.69 7.51
C GLN A 145 -0.68 -8.46 6.65
N SER A 146 -0.91 -8.66 5.37
CA SER A 146 -1.17 -7.57 4.44
C SER A 146 -2.36 -6.75 4.92
N THR A 147 -2.09 -5.55 5.39
CA THR A 147 -3.12 -4.62 5.85
C THR A 147 -3.14 -3.46 4.86
N PRO A 148 -4.22 -3.28 4.09
CA PRO A 148 -4.33 -2.15 3.19
C PRO A 148 -4.20 -0.82 3.94
N HIS A 149 -3.30 0.05 3.47
CA HIS A 149 -3.04 1.33 4.11
C HIS A 149 -2.43 2.33 3.13
N ALA A 150 -2.62 3.62 3.41
CA ALA A 150 -1.90 4.69 2.72
C ALA A 150 -0.89 5.32 3.69
N VAL A 151 0.40 5.14 3.43
CA VAL A 151 1.46 5.66 4.30
C VAL A 151 1.48 7.18 4.28
N ILE A 152 1.51 7.82 5.44
CA ILE A 152 1.85 9.23 5.60
C ILE A 152 3.37 9.38 5.67
N GLY A 153 4.04 8.57 6.48
CA GLY A 153 5.48 8.53 6.62
C GLY A 153 5.95 8.29 8.04
N ARG A 154 7.28 8.29 8.22
CA ARG A 154 7.92 8.18 9.53
C ARG A 154 7.92 9.55 10.21
N VAL A 155 6.96 9.77 11.12
CA VAL A 155 6.75 11.06 11.77
C VAL A 155 7.78 11.28 12.90
N PRO A 156 8.69 12.26 12.78
CA PRO A 156 9.60 12.64 13.84
C PRO A 156 8.85 13.32 15.00
N PRO A 157 9.35 13.25 16.24
CA PRO A 157 8.68 13.85 17.39
C PRO A 157 8.39 15.34 17.23
N GLU A 158 9.30 16.05 16.57
CA GLU A 158 9.29 17.50 16.43
C GLU A 158 8.07 18.00 15.64
N VAL A 159 7.54 17.17 14.72
CA VAL A 159 6.39 17.52 13.87
C VAL A 159 5.14 16.69 14.17
N GLU A 160 5.16 15.84 15.20
CA GLU A 160 4.07 14.90 15.50
C GLU A 160 2.74 15.62 15.72
N LEU A 161 2.73 16.71 16.47
CA LEU A 161 1.52 17.50 16.73
C LEU A 161 0.98 18.17 15.47
N GLU A 162 1.86 18.70 14.63
CA GLU A 162 1.48 19.34 13.37
C GLU A 162 0.89 18.32 12.38
N VAL A 163 1.57 17.16 12.23
CA VAL A 163 1.07 16.05 11.41
C VAL A 163 -0.29 15.56 11.92
N ALA A 164 -0.43 15.37 13.23
CA ALA A 164 -1.70 14.93 13.82
C ALA A 164 -2.81 15.95 13.59
N ALA A 165 -2.55 17.24 13.78
CA ALA A 165 -3.52 18.30 13.53
C ALA A 165 -3.96 18.35 12.07
N ARG A 166 -2.99 18.27 11.14
CA ARG A 166 -3.28 18.32 9.70
C ARG A 166 -3.98 17.05 9.22
N ALA A 167 -3.52 15.87 9.66
CA ALA A 167 -4.08 14.59 9.23
C ALA A 167 -5.51 14.34 9.75
N ARG A 168 -5.94 15.00 10.83
CA ARG A 168 -7.34 14.90 11.34
C ARG A 168 -8.38 15.30 10.29
N HIS A 169 -8.04 16.17 9.36
CA HIS A 169 -8.94 16.56 8.27
C HIS A 169 -9.08 15.49 7.18
N LEU A 170 -8.19 14.48 7.21
CA LEU A 170 -8.24 13.36 6.29
C LEU A 170 -9.14 12.21 6.76
N VAL A 171 -9.63 12.25 8.00
CA VAL A 171 -10.40 11.13 8.58
C VAL A 171 -11.56 11.62 9.46
N PRO A 172 -12.78 11.09 9.29
CA PRO A 172 -13.15 10.29 8.13
C PRO A 172 -13.10 11.13 6.85
N SER A 173 -12.53 10.58 5.79
CA SER A 173 -12.55 11.28 4.50
C SER A 173 -13.93 11.22 3.86
N PRO A 174 -14.22 12.08 2.88
CA PRO A 174 -15.31 11.81 1.95
C PRO A 174 -15.12 10.43 1.30
N VAL A 175 -16.22 9.82 0.86
CA VAL A 175 -16.15 8.61 0.04
C VAL A 175 -15.51 8.96 -1.31
N PHE A 176 -14.57 8.15 -1.77
CA PHE A 176 -13.91 8.33 -3.06
C PHE A 176 -13.87 7.02 -3.85
N ARG A 177 -13.56 7.14 -5.13
CA ARG A 177 -13.54 6.04 -6.09
C ARG A 177 -12.12 5.86 -6.60
N MET A 178 -11.53 4.71 -6.36
CA MET A 178 -10.26 4.32 -6.98
C MET A 178 -10.56 3.62 -8.29
N THR A 179 -10.06 4.20 -9.36
CA THR A 179 -10.34 3.79 -10.73
C THR A 179 -9.11 3.28 -11.46
N THR A 180 -7.94 3.35 -10.82
CA THR A 180 -6.67 3.03 -11.47
C THR A 180 -5.72 2.30 -10.53
N MET A 181 -4.95 1.39 -11.11
CA MET A 181 -3.71 0.91 -10.51
C MET A 181 -2.55 1.16 -11.46
N ALA A 182 -1.35 1.29 -10.91
CA ALA A 182 -0.17 1.61 -11.68
C ALA A 182 1.07 0.87 -11.19
N LEU A 183 1.93 0.48 -12.12
CA LEU A 183 3.27 -0.01 -11.85
C LEU A 183 4.22 1.18 -11.76
N TRP A 184 4.81 1.37 -10.61
CA TRP A 184 5.76 2.42 -10.33
C TRP A 184 7.16 1.85 -10.08
N MET A 185 8.17 2.53 -10.60
CA MET A 185 9.54 2.34 -10.19
C MET A 185 9.88 3.37 -9.12
N LEU A 186 10.16 2.90 -7.91
CA LEU A 186 10.59 3.75 -6.80
C LEU A 186 12.10 3.66 -6.66
N GLY A 187 12.78 4.81 -6.48
CA GLY A 187 14.23 4.85 -6.35
C GLY A 187 14.73 6.16 -5.76
N GLU A 188 16.06 6.30 -5.63
CA GLU A 188 16.69 7.53 -5.12
C GLU A 188 16.31 8.73 -5.98
N GLY A 189 15.44 9.57 -5.44
CA GLY A 189 15.14 10.88 -6.00
C GLY A 189 13.85 11.00 -6.76
N GLU A 190 13.39 10.02 -7.55
CA GLU A 190 12.16 10.12 -8.33
C GLU A 190 11.41 8.79 -8.44
N ALA A 191 10.08 8.89 -8.30
CA ALA A 191 9.18 7.82 -8.65
C ALA A 191 8.74 7.98 -10.10
N SER A 192 8.84 6.93 -10.91
CA SER A 192 8.39 6.92 -12.30
C SER A 192 7.29 5.90 -12.51
N CYS A 193 6.18 6.33 -13.14
CA CYS A 193 5.11 5.43 -13.55
C CYS A 193 5.53 4.70 -14.83
N LEU A 194 5.63 3.37 -14.75
CA LEU A 194 6.00 2.51 -15.88
C LEU A 194 4.79 2.03 -16.68
N HIS A 195 3.64 1.90 -16.01
CA HIS A 195 2.40 1.44 -16.60
C HIS A 195 1.23 1.86 -15.72
N ARG A 196 0.09 2.19 -16.32
CA ARG A 196 -1.14 2.55 -15.61
C ARG A 196 -2.33 1.99 -16.32
N VAL A 197 -3.25 1.38 -15.58
CA VAL A 197 -4.47 0.78 -16.10
C VAL A 197 -5.69 1.27 -15.33
N ALA A 198 -6.80 1.41 -16.01
CA ALA A 198 -8.08 1.74 -15.40
C ALA A 198 -8.87 0.47 -15.08
N PHE A 199 -9.60 0.47 -13.98
CA PHE A 199 -10.57 -0.59 -13.68
C PHE A 199 -11.79 -0.45 -14.57
N THR A 200 -12.10 -1.51 -15.34
CA THR A 200 -13.20 -1.54 -16.33
C THR A 200 -14.21 -2.64 -16.04
N GLY A 201 -13.94 -3.50 -15.06
CA GLY A 201 -14.86 -4.55 -14.62
C GLY A 201 -16.22 -3.96 -14.19
N VAL A 202 -17.28 -4.68 -14.50
CA VAL A 202 -18.66 -4.35 -14.08
C VAL A 202 -18.97 -5.09 -12.78
N LEU A 203 -19.71 -4.43 -11.90
CA LEU A 203 -20.27 -5.05 -10.69
C LEU A 203 -21.34 -6.07 -11.00
#